data_a50bc4b525a4d7d5ccb620c1380a5ab2
#
_entry.id   a50bc4b525a4d7d5ccb620c1380a5ab2
#
_cell.length_a   1.000
_cell.length_b   1.000
_cell.length_c   1.000
_cell.angle_alpha   90.00
_cell.angle_beta   90.00
_cell.angle_gamma   90.00
#
_symmetry.space_group_name_H-M   'P 1'
#
loop_
_entity.id
_entity.type
_entity.pdbx_description
1 polymer ?
#
loop_
_entity_poly.entity_id
_entity_poly.type
_entity_poly.pdbx_seq_one_letter_code
_entity_poly.pdbx_strand_id
1 'polypeptide(L)'
;MDKTITWLIRGAVLIIIGLCLLAYLNLEKKPSLIFSKPTIEDLKYKGLDKKRANAEFAAKRDSIDYDKFGSTIFCNSSMNSWIESVNYSKQMDLYIFGKDADLSKWDSAIKDYENERSRCKDFNP
;
A
#
# COMPACT_ATOMS: atom_id res chain seq x y z
N MET A 1 35.82 4.73 49.46
CA MET A 1 34.64 4.03 48.93
C MET A 1 33.89 4.84 47.90
N ASP A 2 33.65 6.09 48.15
CA ASP A 2 32.86 6.96 47.26
C ASP A 2 33.53 7.20 45.89
N LYS A 3 34.86 7.23 45.83
CA LYS A 3 35.60 7.42 44.57
C LYS A 3 35.41 6.25 43.61
N THR A 4 35.37 5.01 44.10
CA THR A 4 35.20 3.80 43.30
C THR A 4 33.77 3.70 42.71
N ILE A 5 32.75 4.01 43.51
CA ILE A 5 31.37 4.05 43.14
C ILE A 5 31.13 5.14 42.06
N THR A 6 31.69 6.34 42.31
CA THR A 6 31.59 7.46 41.35
C THR A 6 32.25 7.11 40.02
N TRP A 7 33.36 6.38 40.04
CA TRP A 7 34.05 5.95 38.82
C TRP A 7 33.24 4.91 38.03
N LEU A 8 32.62 3.96 38.75
CA LEU A 8 31.74 2.95 38.12
C LEU A 8 30.52 3.58 37.50
N ILE A 9 29.90 4.56 38.16
CA ILE A 9 28.74 5.30 37.66
C ILE A 9 29.11 6.09 36.40
N ARG A 10 30.27 6.75 36.39
CA ARG A 10 30.74 7.47 35.21
C ARG A 10 31.02 6.52 34.02
N GLY A 11 31.60 5.36 34.27
CA GLY A 11 31.80 4.34 33.25
C GLY A 11 30.49 3.84 32.68
N ALA A 12 29.51 3.56 33.52
CA ALA A 12 28.15 3.11 33.08
C ALA A 12 27.45 4.18 32.26
N VAL A 13 27.51 5.44 32.68
CA VAL A 13 26.90 6.56 31.94
C VAL A 13 27.53 6.71 30.55
N LEU A 14 28.84 6.61 30.43
CA LEU A 14 29.55 6.68 29.16
C LEU A 14 29.14 5.53 28.21
N ILE A 15 28.99 4.33 28.75
CA ILE A 15 28.52 3.17 27.96
C ILE A 15 27.11 3.40 27.44
N ILE A 16 26.21 3.90 28.29
CA ILE A 16 24.82 4.21 27.90
C ILE A 16 24.78 5.27 26.81
N ILE A 17 25.54 6.35 26.95
CA ILE A 17 25.65 7.41 25.94
C ILE A 17 26.18 6.85 24.62
N GLY A 18 27.22 6.01 24.65
CA GLY A 18 27.77 5.36 23.47
C GLY A 18 26.76 4.49 22.75
N LEU A 19 25.96 3.69 23.49
CA LEU A 19 24.90 2.85 22.92
C LEU A 19 23.78 3.69 22.31
N CYS A 20 23.39 4.78 22.96
CA CYS A 20 22.39 5.69 22.42
C CYS A 20 22.85 6.37 21.13
N LEU A 21 24.12 6.78 21.05
CA LEU A 21 24.70 7.36 19.84
C LEU A 21 24.76 6.36 18.71
N LEU A 22 25.12 5.11 18.97
CA LEU A 22 25.12 4.04 17.95
C LEU A 22 23.71 3.77 17.44
N ALA A 23 22.72 3.72 18.32
CA ALA A 23 21.32 3.54 17.93
C ALA A 23 20.81 4.74 17.09
N TYR A 24 21.18 5.95 17.47
CA TYR A 24 20.82 7.16 16.71
C TYR A 24 21.45 7.15 15.32
N LEU A 25 22.74 6.83 15.20
CA LEU A 25 23.43 6.74 13.91
C LEU A 25 22.83 5.65 13.02
N ASN A 26 22.43 4.51 13.59
CA ASN A 26 21.75 3.46 12.84
C ASN A 26 20.36 3.86 12.37
N LEU A 27 19.63 4.67 13.14
CA LEU A 27 18.34 5.23 12.74
C LEU A 27 18.50 6.24 11.60
N GLU A 28 19.55 7.04 11.59
CA GLU A 28 19.83 7.98 10.50
C GLU A 28 20.18 7.28 9.19
N LYS A 29 20.82 6.13 9.22
CA LYS A 29 21.16 5.36 8.02
C LYS A 29 19.92 4.87 7.29
N LYS A 30 18.86 4.49 7.98
CA LYS A 30 17.60 4.07 7.36
C LYS A 30 16.91 5.20 6.60
N PRO A 31 16.74 6.42 7.17
CA PRO A 31 16.18 7.53 6.41
C PRO A 31 16.99 7.91 5.18
N SER A 32 18.32 7.79 5.20
CA SER A 32 19.14 8.14 4.04
C SER A 32 18.91 7.19 2.84
N LEU A 33 18.52 5.94 3.08
CA LEU A 33 18.12 5.01 2.04
C LEU A 33 16.73 5.36 1.47
N ILE A 34 15.84 5.91 2.29
CA ILE A 34 14.51 6.37 1.89
C ILE A 34 14.59 7.66 1.06
N PHE A 35 15.58 8.52 1.35
CA PHE A 35 15.80 9.78 0.66
C PHE A 35 16.73 9.67 -0.55
N SER A 36 17.19 8.47 -0.92
CA SER A 36 17.86 8.29 -2.21
C SER A 36 16.87 8.68 -3.31
N LYS A 37 17.34 9.37 -4.36
CA LYS A 37 16.49 9.77 -5.48
C LYS A 37 15.72 8.55 -5.98
N PRO A 38 14.37 8.61 -6.06
CA PRO A 38 13.62 7.48 -6.59
C PRO A 38 14.05 7.22 -8.03
N THR A 39 14.28 5.95 -8.37
CA THR A 39 14.53 5.56 -9.74
C THR A 39 13.27 5.79 -10.57
N ILE A 40 13.39 5.87 -11.90
CA ILE A 40 12.24 5.94 -12.81
C ILE A 40 11.29 4.77 -12.53
N GLU A 41 11.83 3.62 -12.18
CA GLU A 41 11.09 2.41 -11.82
C GLU A 41 10.25 2.59 -10.56
N ASP A 42 10.80 3.18 -9.50
CA ASP A 42 10.08 3.46 -8.26
C ASP A 42 8.92 4.44 -8.50
N LEU A 43 9.13 5.44 -9.33
CA LEU A 43 8.09 6.42 -9.69
C LEU A 43 6.96 5.75 -10.48
N LYS A 44 7.29 4.83 -11.37
CA LYS A 44 6.31 4.07 -12.15
C LYS A 44 5.45 3.19 -11.24
N TYR A 45 6.09 2.49 -10.30
CA TYR A 45 5.38 1.66 -9.32
C TYR A 45 4.45 2.49 -8.43
N LYS A 46 4.94 3.63 -7.90
CA LYS A 46 4.14 4.55 -7.09
C LYS A 46 2.95 5.12 -7.88
N GLY A 47 3.15 5.39 -9.17
CA GLY A 47 2.09 5.83 -10.06
C GLY A 47 0.99 4.79 -10.21
N LEU A 48 1.35 3.51 -10.37
CA LEU A 48 0.40 2.41 -10.43
C LEU A 48 -0.35 2.23 -9.11
N ASP A 49 0.35 2.31 -7.98
CA ASP A 49 -0.25 2.19 -6.66
C ASP A 49 -1.26 3.32 -6.40
N LYS A 50 -0.94 4.55 -6.78
CA LYS A 50 -1.85 5.68 -6.69
C LYS A 50 -3.11 5.48 -7.54
N LYS A 51 -2.94 5.01 -8.78
CA LYS A 51 -4.07 4.72 -9.67
C LYS A 51 -4.96 3.61 -9.10
N ARG A 52 -4.34 2.58 -8.54
CA ARG A 52 -5.07 1.49 -7.86
C ARG A 52 -5.89 2.03 -6.69
N ALA A 53 -5.29 2.83 -5.82
CA ALA A 53 -5.97 3.42 -4.67
C ALA A 53 -7.14 4.32 -5.10
N ASN A 54 -6.95 5.12 -6.15
CA ASN A 54 -8.01 5.96 -6.69
C ASN A 54 -9.18 5.13 -7.26
N ALA A 55 -8.88 4.03 -7.94
CA ALA A 55 -9.90 3.12 -8.47
C ALA A 55 -10.69 2.46 -7.34
N GLU A 56 -10.04 2.01 -6.27
CA GLU A 56 -10.70 1.46 -5.09
C GLU A 56 -11.61 2.49 -4.41
N PHE A 57 -11.13 3.72 -4.28
CA PHE A 57 -11.94 4.80 -3.71
C PHE A 57 -13.19 5.06 -4.55
N ALA A 58 -13.06 5.14 -5.86
CA ALA A 58 -14.18 5.32 -6.78
C ALA A 58 -15.19 4.16 -6.68
N ALA A 59 -14.70 2.93 -6.59
CA ALA A 59 -15.54 1.74 -6.44
C ALA A 59 -16.36 1.79 -5.16
N LYS A 60 -15.74 2.14 -4.04
CA LYS A 60 -16.42 2.25 -2.74
C LYS A 60 -17.45 3.37 -2.73
N ARG A 61 -17.12 4.52 -3.31
CA ARG A 61 -18.04 5.65 -3.44
C ARG A 61 -19.27 5.26 -4.26
N ASP A 62 -19.06 4.64 -5.42
CA ASP A 62 -20.16 4.24 -6.30
C ASP A 62 -21.01 3.13 -5.68
N SER A 63 -20.42 2.24 -4.87
CA SER A 63 -21.15 1.25 -4.10
C SER A 63 -22.10 1.89 -3.08
N ILE A 64 -21.62 2.92 -2.38
CA ILE A 64 -22.44 3.68 -1.43
C ILE A 64 -23.60 4.38 -2.17
N ASP A 65 -23.31 4.99 -3.32
CA ASP A 65 -24.33 5.66 -4.14
C ASP A 65 -25.34 4.65 -4.70
N TYR A 66 -24.93 3.46 -5.04
CA TYR A 66 -25.82 2.37 -5.43
C TYR A 66 -26.78 2.00 -4.30
N ASP A 67 -26.26 1.86 -3.07
CA ASP A 67 -27.09 1.56 -1.91
C ASP A 67 -28.10 2.68 -1.62
N LYS A 68 -27.74 3.93 -1.89
CA LYS A 68 -28.62 5.09 -1.68
C LYS A 68 -29.67 5.27 -2.77
N PHE A 69 -29.27 5.13 -4.02
CA PHE A 69 -30.10 5.52 -5.16
C PHE A 69 -30.69 4.33 -5.92
N GLY A 70 -30.14 3.15 -5.73
CA GLY A 70 -30.63 1.93 -6.37
C GLY A 70 -30.51 1.88 -7.88
N SER A 71 -29.63 2.71 -8.47
CA SER A 71 -29.45 2.77 -9.92
C SER A 71 -28.35 1.82 -10.40
N THR A 72 -28.65 1.04 -11.42
CA THR A 72 -27.69 0.15 -12.09
C THR A 72 -26.40 0.88 -12.51
N ILE A 73 -26.49 2.15 -12.85
CA ILE A 73 -25.33 2.96 -13.25
C ILE A 73 -24.25 2.95 -12.17
N PHE A 74 -24.64 3.14 -10.91
CA PHE A 74 -23.68 3.13 -9.79
C PHE A 74 -23.11 1.74 -9.53
N CYS A 75 -23.92 0.70 -9.65
CA CYS A 75 -23.46 -0.68 -9.51
C CYS A 75 -22.44 -1.04 -10.59
N ASN A 76 -22.75 -0.77 -11.85
CA ASN A 76 -21.83 -1.01 -12.97
C ASN A 76 -20.54 -0.20 -12.83
N SER A 77 -20.65 1.07 -12.44
CA SER A 77 -19.49 1.94 -12.23
C SER A 77 -18.59 1.41 -11.11
N SER A 78 -19.19 0.96 -10.00
CA SER A 78 -18.46 0.36 -8.88
C SER A 78 -17.70 -0.88 -9.33
N MET A 79 -18.35 -1.80 -10.05
CA MET A 79 -17.70 -3.02 -10.54
C MET A 79 -16.61 -2.70 -11.55
N ASN A 80 -16.81 -1.75 -12.45
CA ASN A 80 -15.79 -1.31 -13.40
C ASN A 80 -14.57 -0.74 -12.68
N SER A 81 -14.76 0.02 -11.61
CA SER A 81 -13.67 0.58 -10.82
C SER A 81 -12.91 -0.50 -10.06
N TRP A 82 -13.59 -1.52 -9.54
CA TRP A 82 -12.94 -2.69 -8.92
C TRP A 82 -12.10 -3.47 -9.94
N ILE A 83 -12.62 -3.69 -11.14
CA ILE A 83 -11.88 -4.34 -12.22
C ILE A 83 -10.63 -3.53 -12.56
N GLU A 84 -10.75 -2.23 -12.66
CA GLU A 84 -9.63 -1.33 -12.92
C GLU A 84 -8.57 -1.42 -11.83
N SER A 85 -8.98 -1.43 -10.55
CA SER A 85 -8.10 -1.60 -9.40
C SER A 85 -7.32 -2.91 -9.48
N VAL A 86 -7.99 -4.02 -9.82
CA VAL A 86 -7.34 -5.33 -9.98
C VAL A 86 -6.35 -5.30 -11.15
N ASN A 87 -6.69 -4.64 -12.26
CA ASN A 87 -5.79 -4.49 -13.39
C ASN A 87 -4.51 -3.74 -13.02
N TYR A 88 -4.60 -2.69 -12.21
CA TYR A 88 -3.42 -1.99 -11.70
C TYR A 88 -2.59 -2.88 -10.78
N SER A 89 -3.23 -3.67 -9.92
CA SER A 89 -2.53 -4.64 -9.07
C SER A 89 -1.80 -5.69 -9.91
N LYS A 90 -2.42 -6.17 -10.96
CA LYS A 90 -1.81 -7.09 -11.93
C LYS A 90 -0.57 -6.49 -12.59
N GLN A 91 -0.66 -5.23 -13.02
CA GLN A 91 0.48 -4.51 -13.59
C GLN A 91 1.62 -4.32 -12.57
N MET A 92 1.28 -4.06 -11.31
CA MET A 92 2.28 -3.96 -10.23
C MET A 92 3.01 -5.29 -10.02
N ASP A 93 2.29 -6.40 -10.01
CA ASP A 93 2.89 -7.74 -9.90
C ASP A 93 3.79 -8.06 -11.10
N LEU A 94 3.35 -7.74 -12.31
CA LEU A 94 4.17 -7.89 -13.52
C LEU A 94 5.46 -7.07 -13.43
N TYR A 95 5.36 -5.90 -12.86
CA TYR A 95 6.50 -5.01 -12.69
C TYR A 95 7.52 -5.55 -11.67
N ILE A 96 7.04 -6.12 -10.56
CA ILE A 96 7.91 -6.66 -9.50
C ILE A 96 8.49 -8.01 -9.90
N PHE A 97 7.67 -8.92 -10.39
CA PHE A 97 8.02 -10.33 -10.59
C PHE A 97 8.31 -10.68 -12.05
N GLY A 98 7.92 -9.82 -12.99
CA GLY A 98 8.14 -10.07 -14.42
C GLY A 98 7.52 -11.39 -14.89
N LYS A 99 8.33 -12.24 -15.47
CA LYS A 99 7.88 -13.56 -16.00
C LYS A 99 7.43 -14.53 -14.91
N ASP A 100 7.87 -14.31 -13.66
CA ASP A 100 7.54 -15.18 -12.52
C ASP A 100 6.25 -14.76 -11.82
N ALA A 101 5.58 -13.71 -12.31
CA ALA A 101 4.32 -13.24 -11.72
C ALA A 101 3.21 -14.27 -11.92
N ASP A 102 2.55 -14.64 -10.82
CA ASP A 102 1.32 -15.43 -10.88
C ASP A 102 0.12 -14.49 -11.03
N LEU A 103 -0.41 -14.41 -12.23
CA LEU A 103 -1.52 -13.52 -12.58
C LEU A 103 -2.89 -14.19 -12.46
N SER A 104 -2.93 -15.50 -12.20
CA SER A 104 -4.19 -16.26 -12.18
C SER A 104 -5.16 -15.73 -11.12
N LYS A 105 -4.67 -15.33 -9.94
CA LYS A 105 -5.49 -14.75 -8.87
C LYS A 105 -6.16 -13.43 -9.30
N TRP A 106 -5.46 -12.62 -10.09
CA TRP A 106 -6.00 -11.35 -10.58
C TRP A 106 -7.03 -11.57 -11.68
N ASP A 107 -6.73 -12.48 -12.61
CA ASP A 107 -7.67 -12.84 -13.68
C ASP A 107 -8.96 -13.44 -13.12
N SER A 108 -8.85 -14.29 -12.08
CA SER A 108 -10.00 -14.83 -11.37
C SER A 108 -10.82 -13.75 -10.68
N ALA A 109 -10.17 -12.78 -10.02
CA ALA A 109 -10.85 -11.67 -9.38
C ALA A 109 -11.59 -10.79 -10.40
N ILE A 110 -10.97 -10.50 -11.54
CA ILE A 110 -11.62 -9.73 -12.63
C ILE A 110 -12.88 -10.45 -13.10
N LYS A 111 -12.79 -11.76 -13.31
CA LYS A 111 -13.94 -12.58 -13.74
C LYS A 111 -15.07 -12.55 -12.73
N ASP A 112 -14.75 -12.61 -11.44
CA ASP A 112 -15.74 -12.51 -10.37
C ASP A 112 -16.46 -11.16 -10.39
N TYR A 113 -15.72 -10.06 -10.55
CA TYR A 113 -16.33 -8.73 -10.67
C TYR A 113 -17.15 -8.55 -11.93
N GLU A 114 -16.72 -9.14 -13.05
CA GLU A 114 -17.51 -9.13 -14.29
C GLU A 114 -18.84 -9.88 -14.10
N ASN A 115 -18.83 -11.01 -13.40
CA ASN A 115 -20.03 -11.76 -13.06
C ASN A 115 -20.95 -10.95 -12.15
N GLU A 116 -20.40 -10.30 -11.13
CA GLU A 116 -21.19 -9.44 -10.24
C GLU A 116 -21.77 -8.24 -11.02
N ARG A 117 -21.01 -7.65 -11.94
CA ARG A 117 -21.49 -6.55 -12.77
C ARG A 117 -22.69 -6.97 -13.60
N SER A 118 -22.70 -8.20 -14.12
CA SER A 118 -23.83 -8.73 -14.89
C SER A 118 -25.10 -8.88 -14.05
N ARG A 119 -24.98 -8.93 -12.71
CA ARG A 119 -26.10 -9.03 -11.77
C ARG A 119 -26.62 -7.69 -11.27
N CYS A 120 -26.01 -6.60 -11.68
CA CYS A 120 -26.46 -5.27 -11.30
C CYS A 120 -27.88 -5.03 -11.77
N LYS A 121 -28.75 -4.57 -10.89
CA LYS A 121 -30.16 -4.28 -11.16
C LYS A 121 -30.56 -3.00 -10.46
N ASP A 122 -31.50 -2.28 -11.08
CA ASP A 122 -32.15 -1.17 -10.39
C ASP A 122 -32.98 -1.71 -9.24
N PHE A 123 -32.98 -1.02 -8.11
CA PHE A 123 -33.87 -1.31 -6.99
C PHE A 123 -34.36 -0.01 -6.39
N ASN A 124 -35.50 -0.08 -5.71
CA ASN A 124 -36.03 1.05 -4.97
C ASN A 124 -35.50 1.03 -3.55
N PRO A 125 -34.68 2.04 -3.15
CA PRO A 125 -34.14 2.10 -1.82
C PRO A 125 -35.19 2.37 -0.75
#